data_fd94260238a2f146a827af7036b964d8
#
_entry.id   fd94260238a2f146a827af7036b964d8
#
_cell.length_a   1.000
_cell.length_b   1.000
_cell.length_c   1.000
_cell.angle_alpha   90.00
_cell.angle_beta   90.00
_cell.angle_gamma   90.00
#
_symmetry.space_group_name_H-M   'P 1'
#
loop_
_entity.id
_entity.type
_entity.pdbx_description
1 polymer ?
#
loop_
_entity_poly.entity_id
_entity_poly.type
_entity_poly.pdbx_seq_one_letter_code
_entity_poly.pdbx_strand_id
1 'polypeptide(L)'
;MIGIIGRKLGMTQIFNEQGQQIPVTVVEAAPNPVTKVVAKEQAGFASVELGHGVQQLARVSKQGERTPRGRRANKAEVGHAAKAGLDAPPAVLRSFRLDDAPGKNPEIPSYKVGDVITVGLFSPGDTVKVTGT
;
A
#
# COMPACT_ATOMS: atom_id res chain seq x y z
N MET A 1 -14.33 -2.85 2.91
CA MET A 1 -13.13 -3.38 3.60
C MET A 1 -11.91 -2.82 2.90
N ILE A 2 -11.00 -2.20 3.61
CA ILE A 2 -9.75 -1.71 3.03
C ILE A 2 -8.78 -2.89 2.86
N GLY A 3 -7.96 -2.84 1.82
CA GLY A 3 -6.85 -3.76 1.62
C GLY A 3 -5.52 -3.12 2.00
N ILE A 4 -4.45 -3.88 1.89
CA ILE A 4 -3.08 -3.37 1.99
C ILE A 4 -2.28 -3.78 0.76
N ILE A 5 -1.20 -3.06 0.50
CA ILE A 5 -0.27 -3.38 -0.57
C ILE A 5 0.88 -4.18 0.04
N GLY A 6 1.17 -5.34 -0.53
CA GLY A 6 2.28 -6.17 -0.10
C GLY A 6 3.12 -6.68 -1.27
N ARG A 7 4.28 -7.23 -0.96
CA ARG A 7 5.20 -7.82 -1.92
C ARG A 7 5.35 -9.31 -1.64
N LYS A 8 5.08 -10.16 -2.64
CA LYS A 8 5.35 -11.59 -2.54
C LYS A 8 6.86 -11.82 -2.44
N LEU A 9 7.30 -12.46 -1.38
CA LEU A 9 8.70 -12.86 -1.18
C LEU A 9 8.97 -14.24 -1.76
N GLY A 10 8.01 -15.15 -1.66
CA GLY A 10 8.16 -16.51 -2.15
C GLY A 10 7.10 -17.44 -1.56
N MET A 11 7.30 -18.72 -1.78
CA MET A 11 6.48 -19.79 -1.20
C MET A 11 7.34 -20.70 -0.33
N THR A 12 6.73 -21.18 0.73
CA THR A 12 7.32 -22.16 1.64
C THR A 12 6.24 -23.10 2.15
N GLN A 13 6.59 -23.94 3.10
CA GLN A 13 5.68 -24.87 3.74
C GLN A 13 5.80 -24.74 5.25
N ILE A 14 4.69 -24.91 5.93
CA ILE A 14 4.61 -25.02 7.38
C ILE A 14 3.98 -26.35 7.75
N PHE A 15 4.23 -26.80 8.97
CA PHE A 15 3.61 -28.01 9.50
C PHE A 15 2.58 -27.62 10.56
N ASN A 16 1.38 -28.22 10.48
CA ASN A 16 0.39 -28.03 11.53
C ASN A 16 0.71 -28.92 12.75
N GLU A 17 -0.07 -28.81 13.81
CA GLU A 17 0.08 -29.61 15.03
C GLU A 17 -0.07 -31.11 14.79
N GLN A 18 -0.72 -31.51 13.70
CA GLN A 18 -0.92 -32.90 13.27
C GLN A 18 0.22 -33.43 12.38
N GLY A 19 1.27 -32.60 12.14
CA GLY A 19 2.40 -32.95 11.30
C GLY A 19 2.11 -32.90 9.78
N GLN A 20 0.96 -32.36 9.36
CA GLN A 20 0.64 -32.21 7.94
C GLN A 20 1.35 -31.00 7.36
N GLN A 21 1.88 -31.17 6.17
CA GLN A 21 2.54 -30.12 5.41
C GLN A 21 1.52 -29.21 4.73
N ILE A 22 1.60 -27.90 5.01
CA ILE A 22 0.73 -26.89 4.43
C ILE A 22 1.57 -25.94 3.59
N PRO A 23 1.32 -25.82 2.27
CA PRO A 23 2.00 -24.82 1.44
C PRO A 23 1.50 -23.42 1.79
N VAL A 24 2.43 -22.46 1.93
CA VAL A 24 2.12 -21.08 2.25
C VAL A 24 2.87 -20.14 1.34
N THR A 25 2.28 -18.98 1.07
CA THR A 25 2.93 -17.86 0.39
C THR A 25 3.31 -16.81 1.42
N VAL A 26 4.56 -16.38 1.39
CA VAL A 26 5.07 -15.32 2.27
C VAL A 26 4.93 -13.99 1.56
N VAL A 27 4.20 -13.07 2.17
CA VAL A 27 3.99 -11.70 1.68
C VAL A 27 4.55 -10.72 2.69
N GLU A 28 5.47 -9.87 2.25
CA GLU A 28 5.95 -8.73 3.02
C GLU A 28 4.91 -7.61 2.96
N ALA A 29 4.34 -7.26 4.08
CA ALA A 29 3.38 -6.16 4.21
C ALA A 29 4.02 -5.03 5.02
N ALA A 30 4.88 -4.25 4.38
CA ALA A 30 5.45 -3.05 4.98
C ALA A 30 4.34 -2.02 5.30
N PRO A 31 4.57 -1.09 6.22
CA PRO A 31 3.61 -0.03 6.51
C PRO A 31 3.19 0.73 5.26
N ASN A 32 1.89 0.92 5.08
CA ASN A 32 1.29 1.60 3.93
C ASN A 32 0.76 2.97 4.38
N PRO A 33 1.41 4.08 4.01
CA PRO A 33 0.90 5.41 4.30
C PRO A 33 -0.31 5.75 3.43
N VAL A 34 -1.29 6.44 4.01
CA VAL A 34 -2.42 7.02 3.31
C VAL A 34 -1.97 8.29 2.60
N THR A 35 -1.97 8.29 1.28
CA THR A 35 -1.52 9.42 0.47
C THR A 35 -2.64 10.34 0.07
N LYS A 36 -3.86 9.81 -0.08
CA LYS A 36 -5.04 10.60 -0.45
C LYS A 36 -6.31 9.94 0.08
N VAL A 37 -7.24 10.76 0.51
CA VAL A 37 -8.61 10.36 0.85
C VAL A 37 -9.56 11.14 -0.05
N VAL A 38 -10.48 10.44 -0.70
CA VAL A 38 -11.50 11.03 -1.56
C VAL A 38 -12.86 10.76 -0.96
N ALA A 39 -13.58 11.83 -0.63
CA ALA A 39 -14.93 11.72 -0.12
C ALA A 39 -15.93 11.46 -1.25
N LYS A 40 -17.05 10.81 -0.91
CA LYS A 40 -18.11 10.47 -1.87
C LYS A 40 -18.68 11.68 -2.61
N GLU A 41 -18.74 12.82 -1.95
CA GLU A 41 -19.25 14.08 -2.51
C GLU A 41 -18.39 14.61 -3.67
N GLN A 42 -17.07 14.30 -3.67
CA GLN A 42 -16.13 14.80 -4.67
C GLN A 42 -16.06 13.95 -5.94
N ALA A 43 -16.22 12.64 -5.81
CA ALA A 43 -16.00 11.69 -6.91
C ALA A 43 -17.17 10.72 -7.14
N GLY A 44 -18.26 10.84 -6.38
CA GLY A 44 -19.39 9.91 -6.43
C GLY A 44 -19.15 8.59 -5.67
N PHE A 45 -17.94 8.36 -5.19
CA PHE A 45 -17.57 7.21 -4.36
C PHE A 45 -16.47 7.59 -3.36
N ALA A 46 -16.47 6.93 -2.22
CA ALA A 46 -15.39 7.09 -1.24
C ALA A 46 -14.21 6.18 -1.59
N SER A 47 -13.01 6.71 -1.51
CA SER A 47 -11.80 5.92 -1.72
C SER A 47 -10.62 6.41 -0.89
N VAL A 48 -9.73 5.48 -0.57
CA VAL A 48 -8.46 5.76 0.11
C VAL A 48 -7.33 5.27 -0.77
N GLU A 49 -6.35 6.13 -1.00
CA GLU A 49 -5.14 5.80 -1.74
C GLU A 49 -4.02 5.47 -0.76
N LEU A 50 -3.43 4.31 -0.94
CA LEU A 50 -2.30 3.81 -0.16
C LEU A 50 -1.02 3.81 -0.97
N GLY A 51 0.07 4.14 -0.30
CA GLY A 51 1.43 4.04 -0.82
C GLY A 51 2.14 2.80 -0.30
N HIS A 52 3.08 2.25 -1.08
CA HIS A 52 3.96 1.16 -0.66
C HIS A 52 5.35 1.34 -1.24
N GLY A 53 6.35 1.04 -0.41
CA GLY A 53 7.75 1.21 -0.77
C GLY A 53 8.16 2.68 -0.88
N VAL A 54 9.41 2.90 -1.21
CA VAL A 54 9.99 4.23 -1.36
C VAL A 54 10.65 4.34 -2.74
N GLN A 55 10.33 5.39 -3.46
CA GLN A 55 10.97 5.72 -4.72
C GLN A 55 12.17 6.63 -4.49
N GLN A 56 13.27 6.37 -5.19
CA GLN A 56 14.45 7.21 -5.08
C GLN A 56 14.17 8.61 -5.65
N LEU A 57 14.49 9.63 -4.87
CA LEU A 57 14.48 11.01 -5.34
C LEU A 57 15.56 11.20 -6.41
N ALA A 58 15.29 12.02 -7.41
CA ALA A 58 16.31 12.44 -8.34
C ALA A 58 17.41 13.19 -7.55
N ARG A 59 18.57 12.59 -7.38
CA ARG A 59 19.73 13.33 -6.88
C ARG A 59 20.01 14.47 -7.85
N VAL A 60 20.07 15.68 -7.35
CA VAL A 60 20.72 16.77 -8.07
C VAL A 60 22.17 16.35 -8.20
N SER A 61 22.59 15.92 -9.39
CA SER A 61 23.96 15.51 -9.63
C SER A 61 24.86 16.73 -9.45
N LYS A 62 25.66 16.73 -8.42
CA LYS A 62 26.90 17.49 -8.40
C LYS A 62 27.82 16.76 -9.40
N GLN A 63 28.02 17.41 -10.56
CA GLN A 63 29.04 17.09 -11.57
C GLN A 63 29.45 15.60 -11.71
N GLY A 64 29.01 14.96 -12.79
CA GLY A 64 29.74 13.85 -13.42
C GLY A 64 29.45 12.42 -12.98
N GLU A 65 28.74 12.17 -11.89
CA GLU A 65 28.42 10.80 -11.48
C GLU A 65 27.17 10.26 -12.20
N ARG A 66 27.34 9.18 -12.97
CA ARG A 66 26.24 8.41 -13.53
C ARG A 66 25.44 7.78 -12.41
N THR A 67 24.30 8.36 -12.09
CA THR A 67 23.34 7.74 -11.17
C THR A 67 22.78 6.42 -11.73
N PRO A 68 22.58 5.40 -10.89
CA PRO A 68 22.01 4.12 -11.35
C PRO A 68 20.73 4.33 -12.15
N ARG A 69 20.54 3.53 -13.21
CA ARG A 69 19.36 3.52 -14.08
C ARG A 69 18.14 2.97 -13.32
N GLY A 70 17.60 3.74 -12.37
CA GLY A 70 16.34 3.45 -11.69
C GLY A 70 15.28 4.46 -12.10
N ARG A 71 14.00 4.08 -12.07
CA ARG A 71 12.89 5.02 -12.23
C ARG A 71 12.97 6.05 -11.10
N ARG A 72 13.19 7.30 -11.46
CA ARG A 72 13.26 8.41 -10.52
C ARG A 72 11.89 9.04 -10.38
N ALA A 73 11.60 9.53 -9.18
CA ALA A 73 10.42 10.32 -8.94
C ALA A 73 10.46 11.64 -9.72
N ASN A 74 9.37 11.98 -10.35
CA ASN A 74 9.20 13.28 -10.99
C ASN A 74 8.70 14.34 -9.97
N LYS A 75 8.69 15.62 -10.36
CA LYS A 75 8.24 16.71 -9.48
C LYS A 75 6.79 16.56 -9.03
N ALA A 76 5.92 15.97 -9.86
CA ALA A 76 4.52 15.74 -9.53
C ALA A 76 4.37 14.68 -8.43
N GLU A 77 5.10 13.58 -8.52
CA GLU A 77 5.12 12.51 -7.51
C GLU A 77 5.67 13.02 -6.17
N VAL A 78 6.73 13.83 -6.21
CA VAL A 78 7.27 14.47 -5.01
C VAL A 78 6.26 15.45 -4.39
N GLY A 79 5.58 16.26 -5.20
CA GLY A 79 4.54 17.17 -4.71
C GLY A 79 3.34 16.45 -4.11
N HIS A 80 2.96 15.30 -4.67
CA HIS A 80 1.90 14.44 -4.11
C HIS A 80 2.31 13.86 -2.75
N ALA A 81 3.53 13.34 -2.64
CA ALA A 81 4.06 12.82 -1.38
C ALA A 81 4.17 13.90 -0.29
N ALA A 82 4.64 15.08 -0.65
CA ALA A 82 4.75 16.23 0.27
C ALA A 82 3.38 16.64 0.85
N LYS A 83 2.30 16.60 0.05
CA LYS A 83 0.93 16.84 0.54
C LYS A 83 0.47 15.79 1.56
N ALA A 84 0.98 14.59 1.46
CA ALA A 84 0.71 13.51 2.40
C ALA A 84 1.65 13.52 3.63
N GLY A 85 2.58 14.47 3.70
CA GLY A 85 3.57 14.55 4.77
C GLY A 85 4.69 13.50 4.68
N LEU A 86 4.92 12.95 3.50
CA LEU A 86 5.94 11.94 3.25
C LEU A 86 7.22 12.61 2.70
N ASP A 87 8.37 12.20 3.22
CA ASP A 87 9.68 12.71 2.79
C ASP A 87 10.07 12.23 1.38
N ALA A 88 9.56 11.08 0.98
CA ALA A 88 9.82 10.49 -0.32
C ALA A 88 8.55 9.87 -0.92
N PRO A 89 8.38 9.93 -2.26
CA PRO A 89 7.21 9.36 -2.91
C PRO A 89 7.21 7.84 -2.82
N PRO A 90 6.03 7.23 -2.64
CA PRO A 90 5.87 5.78 -2.68
C PRO A 90 6.21 5.21 -4.06
N ALA A 91 6.77 4.01 -4.09
CA ALA A 91 7.07 3.32 -5.34
C ALA A 91 5.80 2.82 -6.06
N VAL A 92 4.79 2.46 -5.29
CA VAL A 92 3.50 1.97 -5.78
C VAL A 92 2.38 2.71 -5.06
N LEU A 93 1.38 3.15 -5.81
CA LEU A 93 0.15 3.75 -5.31
C LEU A 93 -1.04 2.91 -5.78
N ARG A 94 -2.00 2.66 -4.89
CA ARG A 94 -3.26 1.98 -5.21
C ARG A 94 -4.41 2.60 -4.42
N SER A 95 -5.52 2.80 -5.11
CA SER A 95 -6.76 3.32 -4.51
C SER A 95 -7.70 2.16 -4.22
N PHE A 96 -8.23 2.13 -3.01
CA PHE A 96 -9.23 1.18 -2.55
C PHE A 96 -10.56 1.89 -2.41
N ARG A 97 -11.59 1.39 -3.10
CA ARG A 97 -12.95 1.88 -2.93
C ARG A 97 -13.53 1.35 -1.62
N LEU A 98 -14.23 2.22 -0.92
CA LEU A 98 -14.87 1.89 0.35
C LEU A 98 -16.35 1.53 0.19
N ASP A 99 -16.96 1.92 -0.94
CA ASP A 99 -18.40 1.76 -1.22
C ASP A 99 -18.80 0.38 -1.77
N ASP A 100 -17.86 -0.47 -2.16
CA ASP A 100 -18.12 -1.72 -2.87
C ASP A 100 -18.50 -2.92 -1.96
N ALA A 101 -18.80 -2.71 -0.70
CA ALA A 101 -19.29 -3.78 0.18
C ALA A 101 -20.82 -3.91 0.08
N PRO A 102 -21.36 -4.96 -0.59
CA PRO A 102 -22.81 -5.16 -0.65
C PRO A 102 -23.36 -5.36 0.77
N GLY A 103 -24.23 -4.45 1.20
CA GLY A 103 -25.08 -4.63 2.38
C GLY A 103 -24.57 -4.09 3.70
N LYS A 104 -23.44 -3.41 3.77
CA LYS A 104 -23.04 -2.63 4.93
C LYS A 104 -22.89 -1.17 4.55
N ASN A 105 -23.63 -0.28 5.24
CA ASN A 105 -23.22 1.12 5.29
C ASN A 105 -21.76 1.13 5.71
N PRO A 106 -20.82 1.53 4.87
CA PRO A 106 -19.48 1.72 5.33
C PRO A 106 -19.53 2.90 6.29
N GLU A 107 -19.44 2.65 7.56
CA GLU A 107 -18.79 3.62 8.41
C GLU A 107 -17.44 3.80 7.75
N ILE A 108 -17.29 4.90 7.01
CA ILE A 108 -16.03 5.29 6.40
C ILE A 108 -15.10 5.42 7.59
N PRO A 109 -14.19 4.45 7.83
CA PRO A 109 -13.23 4.64 8.88
C PRO A 109 -12.57 5.97 8.55
N SER A 110 -12.49 6.87 9.49
CA SER A 110 -12.00 8.24 9.31
C SER A 110 -10.48 8.22 9.07
N TYR A 111 -10.08 7.64 7.94
CA TYR A 111 -8.69 7.69 7.52
C TYR A 111 -8.33 9.13 7.19
N LYS A 112 -7.22 9.56 7.74
CA LYS A 112 -6.62 10.87 7.45
C LYS A 112 -5.41 10.66 6.55
N VAL A 113 -5.14 11.66 5.73
CA VAL A 113 -3.89 11.71 4.96
C VAL A 113 -2.72 11.73 5.94
N GLY A 114 -1.74 10.84 5.73
CA GLY A 114 -0.61 10.65 6.63
C GLY A 114 -0.77 9.50 7.63
N ASP A 115 -1.98 8.93 7.80
CA ASP A 115 -2.15 7.71 8.59
C ASP A 115 -1.36 6.56 7.99
N VAL A 116 -0.94 5.61 8.83
CA VAL A 116 -0.17 4.44 8.41
C VAL A 116 -0.96 3.17 8.71
N ILE A 117 -1.23 2.41 7.67
CA ILE A 117 -1.92 1.12 7.77
C ILE A 117 -0.88 0.00 7.79
N THR A 118 -0.97 -0.87 8.77
CA THR A 118 -0.05 -1.99 8.96
C THR A 118 -0.78 -3.33 8.82
N VAL A 119 -0.01 -4.42 8.82
CA VAL A 119 -0.53 -5.78 8.78
C VAL A 119 -1.43 -6.13 9.99
N GLY A 120 -1.34 -5.36 11.07
CA GLY A 120 -2.22 -5.52 12.24
C GLY A 120 -3.72 -5.33 11.96
N LEU A 121 -4.09 -4.91 10.74
CA LEU A 121 -5.46 -4.90 10.25
C LEU A 121 -6.07 -6.31 10.15
N PHE A 122 -5.24 -7.34 9.98
CA PHE A 122 -5.65 -8.73 9.83
C PHE A 122 -5.33 -9.53 11.09
N SER A 123 -6.21 -10.45 11.41
CA SER A 123 -6.01 -11.44 12.49
C SER A 123 -5.71 -12.82 11.92
N PRO A 124 -4.97 -13.66 12.63
CA PRO A 124 -4.77 -15.06 12.22
C PRO A 124 -6.12 -15.75 12.01
N GLY A 125 -6.26 -16.44 10.88
CA GLY A 125 -7.50 -17.11 10.48
C GLY A 125 -8.43 -16.29 9.57
N ASP A 126 -8.12 -15.01 9.34
CA ASP A 126 -8.89 -14.18 8.42
C ASP A 126 -8.74 -14.67 6.97
N THR A 127 -9.84 -14.67 6.24
CA THR A 127 -9.84 -14.95 4.80
C THR A 127 -9.58 -13.67 4.02
N VAL A 128 -8.55 -13.69 3.18
CA VAL A 128 -8.15 -12.55 2.37
C VAL A 128 -8.27 -12.84 0.88
N LYS A 129 -8.60 -11.81 0.09
CA LYS A 129 -8.55 -11.86 -1.37
C LYS A 129 -7.25 -11.20 -1.84
N VAL A 130 -6.41 -11.98 -2.50
CA VAL A 130 -5.14 -11.49 -3.05
C VAL A 130 -5.29 -11.23 -4.55
N THR A 131 -4.87 -10.05 -4.98
CA THR A 131 -4.81 -9.68 -6.40
C THR A 131 -3.39 -9.28 -6.73
N GLY A 132 -2.84 -9.87 -7.79
CA GLY A 132 -1.47 -9.59 -8.20
C GLY A 132 -1.15 -10.15 -9.58
N THR A 133 0.02 -9.85 -10.03
CA THR A 133 0.62 -10.37 -11.29
C THR A 133 1.82 -11.21 -10.98
#